data_4f9fbc0a79da94b2299d40c8a5ab2efb
#
_entry.id   4f9fbc0a79da94b2299d40c8a5ab2efb
#
_cell.length_a   1.000
_cell.length_b   1.000
_cell.length_c   1.000
_cell.angle_alpha   90.00
_cell.angle_beta   90.00
_cell.angle_gamma   90.00
#
_symmetry.space_group_name_H-M   'P 1'
#
loop_
_entity.id
_entity.type
_entity.pdbx_description
1 polymer ?
#
loop_
_entity_poly.entity_id
_entity_poly.type
_entity_poly.pdbx_seq_one_letter_code
_entity_poly.pdbx_strand_id
1 'polypeptide(L)'
;MRRDVFQAIADPTRRAIITLIAVQAMTPNALAEHFETTRQAVSKHLKILVECDLIKQNHRGREIYYQLEVDKMKEIDKWLEQFRKIWEDKFSQLDDVLLNLKKQ
;
A
#
# COMPACT_ATOMS: atom_id res chain seq x y z
N MET A 1 -6.71 -16.50 11.99
CA MET A 1 -7.10 -15.31 11.22
C MET A 1 -6.32 -15.28 9.90
N ARG A 2 -7.01 -15.09 8.80
CA ARG A 2 -6.39 -15.06 7.49
C ARG A 2 -5.68 -13.71 7.26
N ARG A 3 -4.41 -13.77 6.89
CA ARG A 3 -3.62 -12.58 6.52
C ARG A 3 -3.68 -12.38 5.01
N ASP A 4 -4.14 -11.23 4.57
CA ASP A 4 -4.18 -10.87 3.15
C ASP A 4 -3.72 -9.43 2.92
N VAL A 5 -3.62 -9.06 1.65
CA VAL A 5 -3.15 -7.74 1.25
C VAL A 5 -4.02 -6.60 1.81
N PHE A 6 -5.31 -6.83 1.97
CA PHE A 6 -6.23 -5.81 2.49
C PHE A 6 -6.01 -5.55 3.98
N GLN A 7 -5.70 -6.59 4.74
CA GLN A 7 -5.28 -6.43 6.12
C GLN A 7 -4.00 -5.62 6.23
N ALA A 8 -3.04 -5.91 5.34
CA ALA A 8 -1.78 -5.19 5.32
C ALA A 8 -1.99 -3.68 5.19
N ILE A 9 -2.86 -3.26 4.29
CA ILE A 9 -3.10 -1.83 4.01
C ILE A 9 -4.19 -1.20 4.89
N ALA A 10 -4.76 -1.93 5.83
CA ALA A 10 -5.82 -1.42 6.71
C ALA A 10 -5.31 -0.39 7.73
N ASP A 11 -4.02 -0.37 7.99
CA ASP A 11 -3.40 0.52 8.97
C ASP A 11 -2.64 1.67 8.29
N PRO A 12 -2.85 2.92 8.69
CA PRO A 12 -2.18 4.06 8.05
C PRO A 12 -0.65 4.01 8.18
N THR A 13 -0.11 3.52 9.29
CA THR A 13 1.35 3.40 9.46
C THR A 13 1.92 2.37 8.50
N ARG A 14 1.23 1.24 8.34
CA ARG A 14 1.67 0.22 7.37
C ARG A 14 1.61 0.74 5.94
N ARG A 15 0.58 1.53 5.57
CA ARG A 15 0.54 2.17 4.25
C ARG A 15 1.72 3.10 4.03
N ALA A 16 2.10 3.86 5.06
CA ALA A 16 3.26 4.75 4.98
C ALA A 16 4.57 3.98 4.81
N ILE A 17 4.72 2.86 5.53
CA ILE A 17 5.88 1.97 5.40
C ILE A 17 5.97 1.42 3.96
N ILE A 18 4.86 0.93 3.43
CA ILE A 18 4.78 0.40 2.06
C ILE A 18 5.23 1.46 1.05
N THR A 19 4.78 2.69 1.21
CA THR A 19 5.12 3.80 0.33
C THR A 19 6.63 4.05 0.30
N LEU A 20 7.28 4.03 1.46
CA LEU A 20 8.74 4.20 1.54
C LEU A 20 9.48 3.02 0.92
N ILE A 21 9.08 1.81 1.27
CA ILE A 21 9.73 0.58 0.78
C ILE A 21 9.55 0.45 -0.74
N ALA A 22 8.47 0.97 -1.30
CA ALA A 22 8.24 0.97 -2.74
C ALA A 22 9.31 1.77 -3.50
N VAL A 23 9.86 2.81 -2.88
CA VAL A 23 10.93 3.61 -3.48
C VAL A 23 12.26 2.86 -3.41
N GLN A 24 12.58 2.27 -2.27
CA GLN A 24 13.79 1.48 -2.08
C GLN A 24 13.65 0.57 -0.87
N ALA A 25 14.35 -0.57 -0.89
CA ALA A 25 14.38 -1.46 0.25
C ALA A 25 14.98 -0.75 1.47
N MET A 26 14.42 -0.98 2.65
CA MET A 26 14.84 -0.31 3.89
C MET A 26 14.98 -1.29 5.04
N THR A 27 15.86 -0.94 5.98
CA THR A 27 16.03 -1.68 7.23
C THR A 27 15.01 -1.20 8.27
N PRO A 28 14.71 -2.02 9.31
CA PRO A 28 13.86 -1.56 10.39
C PRO A 28 14.36 -0.30 11.10
N ASN A 29 15.68 -0.18 11.27
CA ASN A 29 16.28 1.00 11.89
C ASN A 29 16.05 2.25 11.07
N ALA A 30 16.24 2.18 9.74
CA ALA A 30 16.00 3.30 8.85
C ALA A 30 14.53 3.74 8.88
N LEU A 31 13.60 2.78 8.91
CA LEU A 31 12.17 3.06 9.02
C LEU A 31 11.84 3.71 10.35
N ALA A 32 12.38 3.18 11.45
CA ALA A 32 12.15 3.73 12.79
C ALA A 32 12.63 5.18 12.88
N GLU A 33 13.79 5.47 12.32
CA GLU A 33 14.35 6.82 12.29
C GLU A 33 13.46 7.77 11.48
N HIS A 34 13.00 7.32 10.31
CA HIS A 34 12.15 8.13 9.45
C HIS A 34 10.83 8.52 10.12
N PHE A 35 10.21 7.58 10.84
CA PHE A 35 8.93 7.81 11.52
C PHE A 35 9.07 8.33 12.95
N GLU A 36 10.30 8.58 13.41
CA GLU A 36 10.55 9.03 14.78
C GLU A 36 9.91 8.12 15.83
N THR A 37 10.04 6.81 15.63
CA THR A 37 9.45 5.78 16.49
C THR A 37 10.50 4.74 16.89
N THR A 38 10.09 3.74 17.64
CA THR A 38 10.99 2.67 18.08
C THR A 38 11.10 1.58 17.02
N ARG A 39 12.23 0.88 17.01
CA ARG A 39 12.42 -0.29 16.16
C ARG A 39 11.38 -1.38 16.46
N GLN A 40 11.02 -1.54 17.74
CA GLN A 40 10.02 -2.53 18.14
C GLN A 40 8.65 -2.25 17.54
N ALA A 41 8.23 -0.99 17.51
CA ALA A 41 6.96 -0.60 16.90
C ALA A 41 6.96 -0.89 15.39
N VAL A 42 8.05 -0.53 14.69
CA VAL A 42 8.21 -0.82 13.27
C VAL A 42 8.22 -2.33 13.02
N SER A 43 8.93 -3.09 13.85
CA SER A 43 9.04 -4.56 13.68
C SER A 43 7.68 -5.25 13.74
N LYS A 44 6.76 -4.78 14.58
CA LYS A 44 5.39 -5.33 14.65
C LYS A 44 4.65 -5.12 13.32
N HIS A 45 4.76 -3.92 12.75
CA HIS A 45 4.14 -3.64 11.45
C HIS A 45 4.76 -4.46 10.33
N LEU A 46 6.10 -4.57 10.32
CA LEU A 46 6.81 -5.35 9.31
C LEU A 46 6.42 -6.83 9.37
N LYS A 47 6.25 -7.38 10.58
CA LYS A 47 5.83 -8.77 10.76
C LYS A 47 4.47 -9.02 10.10
N ILE A 48 3.51 -8.13 10.31
CA ILE A 48 2.19 -8.24 9.69
C ILE A 48 2.30 -8.16 8.17
N LEU A 49 3.10 -7.23 7.65
CA LEU A 49 3.30 -7.06 6.21
C LEU A 49 3.93 -8.31 5.57
N VAL A 50 4.90 -8.94 6.26
CA VAL A 50 5.50 -10.20 5.80
C VAL A 50 4.47 -11.34 5.83
N GLU A 51 3.66 -11.43 6.88
CA GLU A 51 2.59 -12.45 6.99
C GLU A 51 1.53 -12.30 5.91
N CYS A 52 1.35 -11.08 5.39
CA CYS A 52 0.43 -10.81 4.28
C CYS A 52 1.10 -11.01 2.90
N ASP A 53 2.34 -11.41 2.86
CA ASP A 53 3.15 -11.60 1.64
C ASP A 53 3.32 -10.32 0.80
N LEU A 54 3.14 -9.15 1.42
CA LEU A 54 3.25 -7.88 0.72
C LEU A 54 4.69 -7.37 0.65
N ILE A 55 5.51 -7.76 1.61
CA ILE A 55 6.94 -7.45 1.63
C ILE A 55 7.73 -8.73 1.91
N LYS A 56 8.99 -8.73 1.51
CA LYS A 56 9.89 -9.83 1.82
C LYS A 56 11.19 -9.32 2.40
N GLN A 57 11.85 -10.19 3.14
CA GLN A 57 13.14 -9.93 3.75
C GLN A 57 14.26 -10.28 2.77
N ASN A 58 15.24 -9.39 2.71
CA ASN A 58 16.46 -9.60 1.92
C ASN A 58 17.66 -9.39 2.83
N HIS A 59 18.38 -10.46 3.14
CA HIS A 59 19.53 -10.42 4.02
C HIS A 59 20.76 -9.92 3.26
N ARG A 60 21.37 -8.85 3.75
CA ARG A 60 22.61 -8.29 3.19
C ARG A 60 23.62 -8.12 4.32
N GLY A 61 24.55 -9.08 4.45
CA GLY A 61 25.48 -9.10 5.56
C GLY A 61 24.75 -9.27 6.89
N ARG A 62 24.95 -8.34 7.81
CA ARG A 62 24.31 -8.35 9.13
C ARG A 62 22.97 -7.65 9.17
N GLU A 63 22.57 -7.04 8.06
CA GLU A 63 21.36 -6.27 7.99
C GLU A 63 20.25 -7.00 7.23
N ILE A 64 19.02 -6.72 7.61
CA ILE A 64 17.83 -7.22 6.93
C ILE A 64 17.15 -6.04 6.27
N TYR A 65 17.03 -6.10 4.94
CA TYR A 65 16.28 -5.12 4.16
C TYR A 65 14.91 -5.68 3.84
N TYR A 66 13.91 -4.83 3.88
CA TYR A 66 12.55 -5.19 3.49
C TYR A 66 12.25 -4.55 2.15
N GLN A 67 11.69 -5.32 1.24
CA GLN A 67 11.33 -4.84 -0.09
C GLN A 67 9.91 -5.22 -0.44
N LEU A 68 9.27 -4.41 -1.28
CA LEU A 68 7.89 -4.61 -1.68
C LEU A 68 7.75 -5.77 -2.67
N GLU A 69 6.72 -6.59 -2.46
CA GLU A 69 6.30 -7.59 -3.43
C GLU A 69 5.27 -6.94 -4.37
N VAL A 70 5.76 -6.42 -5.51
CA VAL A 70 4.93 -5.68 -6.46
C VAL A 70 3.77 -6.52 -6.98
N ASP A 71 4.01 -7.81 -7.24
CA ASP A 71 2.96 -8.71 -7.75
C ASP A 71 1.80 -8.84 -6.77
N LYS A 72 2.08 -8.82 -5.48
CA LYS A 72 1.04 -8.88 -4.46
C LYS A 72 0.18 -7.62 -4.44
N MET A 73 0.77 -6.47 -4.75
CA MET A 73 0.04 -5.22 -4.88
C MET A 73 -0.98 -5.25 -6.02
N LYS A 74 -0.75 -6.07 -7.03
CA LYS A 74 -1.69 -6.23 -8.15
C LYS A 74 -3.04 -6.77 -7.71
N GLU A 75 -3.11 -7.50 -6.61
CA GLU A 75 -4.39 -7.99 -6.06
C GLU A 75 -5.31 -6.83 -5.68
N ILE A 76 -4.72 -5.75 -5.13
CA ILE A 76 -5.46 -4.53 -4.78
C ILE A 76 -5.98 -3.88 -6.05
N ASP A 77 -5.12 -3.72 -7.05
CA ASP A 77 -5.46 -3.13 -8.34
C ASP A 77 -6.58 -3.90 -9.03
N LYS A 78 -6.48 -5.22 -9.04
CA LYS A 78 -7.49 -6.10 -9.62
C LYS A 78 -8.85 -5.94 -8.93
N TRP A 79 -8.84 -5.85 -7.60
CA TRP A 79 -10.07 -5.64 -6.84
C TRP A 79 -10.68 -4.28 -7.15
N LEU A 80 -9.86 -3.22 -7.23
CA LEU A 80 -10.33 -1.88 -7.55
C LEU A 80 -10.90 -1.77 -8.96
N GLU A 81 -10.39 -2.58 -9.90
CA GLU A 81 -10.81 -2.54 -11.30
C GLU A 81 -12.31 -2.71 -11.47
N GLN A 82 -12.94 -3.59 -10.69
CA GLN A 82 -14.38 -3.81 -10.75
C GLN A 82 -15.19 -2.54 -10.40
N PHE A 83 -14.58 -1.62 -9.66
CA PHE A 83 -15.22 -0.36 -9.26
C PHE A 83 -14.87 0.80 -10.20
N ARG A 84 -13.76 0.73 -10.92
CA ARG A 84 -13.31 1.79 -11.82
C ARG A 84 -14.35 2.14 -12.86
N LYS A 85 -14.94 1.13 -13.47
CA LYS A 85 -15.97 1.33 -14.48
C LYS A 85 -17.17 2.05 -13.89
N ILE A 86 -17.56 1.70 -12.68
CA ILE A 86 -18.69 2.32 -11.99
C ILE A 86 -18.45 3.81 -11.77
N TRP A 87 -17.30 4.19 -11.21
CA TRP A 87 -17.03 5.60 -10.95
C TRP A 87 -16.74 6.38 -12.24
N GLU A 88 -16.16 5.77 -13.24
CA GLU A 88 -15.96 6.39 -14.56
C GLU A 88 -17.31 6.72 -15.19
N ASP A 89 -18.27 5.79 -15.14
CA ASP A 89 -19.62 6.01 -15.65
C ASP A 89 -20.31 7.16 -14.88
N LYS A 90 -20.13 7.23 -13.56
CA LYS A 90 -20.67 8.29 -12.74
C LYS A 90 -20.09 9.66 -13.10
N PHE A 91 -18.78 9.74 -13.29
CA PHE A 91 -18.14 10.98 -13.70
C PHE A 91 -18.57 11.41 -15.10
N SER A 92 -18.72 10.46 -16.02
CA SER A 92 -19.21 10.73 -17.37
C SER A 92 -20.64 11.31 -17.33
N GLN A 93 -21.51 10.74 -16.52
CA GLN A 93 -22.88 11.26 -16.33
C GLN A 93 -22.88 12.67 -15.78
N LEU A 94 -21.99 12.96 -14.83
CA LEU A 94 -21.86 14.30 -14.27
C LEU A 94 -21.39 15.30 -15.33
N ASP A 95 -20.43 14.94 -16.14
CA ASP A 95 -19.95 15.77 -17.24
C ASP A 95 -21.07 16.10 -18.24
N ASP A 96 -21.90 15.13 -18.59
CA ASP A 96 -23.04 15.32 -19.47
C ASP A 96 -24.06 16.32 -18.89
N VAL A 97 -24.33 16.20 -17.61
CA VAL A 97 -25.25 17.13 -16.91
C VAL A 97 -24.67 18.55 -16.93
N LEU A 98 -23.37 18.70 -16.65
CA LEU A 98 -22.71 20.02 -16.65
C LEU A 98 -22.71 20.64 -18.06
N LEU A 99 -22.49 19.84 -19.10
CA LEU A 99 -22.55 20.33 -20.47
C LEU A 99 -23.96 20.81 -20.83
N ASN A 100 -24.99 20.07 -20.45
CA ASN A 100 -26.38 20.47 -20.69
C ASN A 100 -26.74 21.77 -19.98
N LEU A 101 -26.23 21.95 -18.76
CA LEU A 101 -26.46 23.21 -18.03
C LEU A 101 -25.79 24.41 -18.70
N LYS A 102 -24.62 24.21 -19.29
CA LYS A 102 -23.93 25.29 -20.02
C LYS A 102 -24.60 25.70 -21.32
N LYS A 103 -25.36 24.80 -21.94
CA LYS A 103 -26.07 25.08 -23.20
C LYS A 103 -27.37 25.89 -22.97
N GLN A 104 -27.84 25.96 -21.77
CA GLN A 104 -29.03 26.75 -21.38
C GLN A 104 -28.58 28.12 -20.92
#